data_4b58419a35114db930430e399ebb1bc7
#
_entry.id   4b58419a35114db930430e399ebb1bc7
#
_cell.length_a   1.000
_cell.length_b   1.000
_cell.length_c   1.000
_cell.angle_alpha   90.00
_cell.angle_beta   90.00
_cell.angle_gamma   90.00
#
_symmetry.space_group_name_H-M   'P 1'
#
loop_
_entity.id
_entity.type
_entity.pdbx_description
1 polymer ?
#
loop_
_entity_poly.entity_id
_entity_poly.type
_entity_poly.pdbx_seq_one_letter_code
_entity_poly.pdbx_strand_id
1 'polypeptide(L)'
;RVLFRSRGYDEGLALHCGKILECAAIAASPGSGSDCAMGILREDSFVLKALSDDRKFTAESAAAHTLYEKSDPYHLPGPGGILDLTECTFTELGDGTVEVRGSKHVHTPYKVKLEGSAPVGYRTISIAGTRDPIMISTIDSIIEAVKARVALILGDEAKAQVFFHIYGKNGVMGGLEPLKDTTAHELGIVIEVLAQTQEQANTVCSLTRSTLLHYGYPGRVATAGNLAFPFSPSDVQAGTVYEFALYHLMPIAPNTAFPFRMEQVG
;
A
#
# COMPACT_ATOMS: atom_id res chain seq x y z
N ARG A 1 -5.98 15.44 -22.69
CA ARG A 1 -6.08 14.64 -23.92
C ARG A 1 -6.43 15.51 -25.14
N VAL A 2 -7.55 16.23 -25.13
CA VAL A 2 -7.99 17.09 -26.24
C VAL A 2 -6.96 18.19 -26.52
N LEU A 3 -6.41 18.83 -25.50
CA LEU A 3 -5.46 19.93 -25.63
C LEU A 3 -4.16 19.46 -26.32
N PHE A 4 -3.65 18.28 -26.00
CA PHE A 4 -2.43 17.76 -26.62
C PHE A 4 -2.61 17.42 -28.08
N ARG A 5 -3.72 16.75 -28.43
CA ARG A 5 -4.07 16.47 -29.83
C ARG A 5 -4.23 17.73 -30.68
N SER A 6 -4.88 18.77 -30.15
CA SER A 6 -5.07 20.02 -30.86
C SER A 6 -3.76 20.78 -31.13
N ARG A 7 -2.69 20.43 -30.40
CA ARG A 7 -1.35 20.98 -30.57
C ARG A 7 -0.39 20.07 -31.34
N GLY A 8 -0.87 18.93 -31.85
CA GLY A 8 -0.07 18.02 -32.67
C GLY A 8 0.92 17.13 -31.89
N TYR A 9 0.82 17.09 -30.53
CA TYR A 9 1.64 16.16 -29.74
C TYR A 9 1.14 14.73 -29.86
N ASP A 10 2.08 13.77 -29.81
CA ASP A 10 1.76 12.35 -29.79
C ASP A 10 1.01 11.96 -28.52
N GLU A 11 -0.08 11.21 -28.68
CA GLU A 11 -0.96 10.83 -27.57
C GLU A 11 -0.29 9.84 -26.61
N GLY A 12 0.52 8.92 -27.13
CA GLY A 12 1.26 7.94 -26.31
C GLY A 12 2.28 8.63 -25.41
N LEU A 13 3.05 9.56 -25.97
CA LEU A 13 4.01 10.36 -25.21
C LEU A 13 3.33 11.21 -24.14
N ALA A 14 2.23 11.86 -24.47
CA ALA A 14 1.49 12.69 -23.52
C ALA A 14 0.87 11.88 -22.36
N LEU A 15 0.32 10.71 -22.67
CA LEU A 15 -0.23 9.80 -21.66
C LEU A 15 0.87 9.21 -20.76
N HIS A 16 2.00 8.82 -21.35
CA HIS A 16 3.13 8.30 -20.59
C HIS A 16 3.74 9.35 -19.67
N CYS A 17 3.97 10.55 -20.18
CA CYS A 17 4.42 11.68 -19.38
C CYS A 17 3.49 11.95 -18.20
N GLY A 18 2.17 11.97 -18.45
CA GLY A 18 1.15 12.14 -17.41
C GLY A 18 1.16 11.01 -16.38
N LYS A 19 1.37 9.75 -16.80
CA LYS A 19 1.48 8.59 -15.91
C LYS A 19 2.61 8.73 -14.90
N ILE A 20 3.77 9.24 -15.33
CA ILE A 20 4.90 9.46 -14.42
C ILE A 20 4.66 10.68 -13.53
N LEU A 21 4.17 11.78 -14.12
CA LEU A 21 3.99 13.05 -13.41
C LEU A 21 2.81 13.08 -12.44
N GLU A 22 1.90 12.10 -12.47
CA GLU A 22 0.85 12.00 -11.45
C GLU A 22 1.43 11.86 -10.03
N CYS A 23 2.63 11.31 -9.91
CA CYS A 23 3.37 11.17 -8.66
C CYS A 23 4.29 12.38 -8.36
N ALA A 24 4.36 13.38 -9.24
CA ALA A 24 5.19 14.57 -9.09
C ALA A 24 6.65 14.23 -8.71
N ALA A 25 7.20 14.86 -7.68
CA ALA A 25 8.57 14.64 -7.24
C ALA A 25 8.82 13.28 -6.55
N ILE A 26 7.77 12.50 -6.25
CA ILE A 26 7.94 11.10 -5.81
C ILE A 26 8.63 10.28 -6.92
N ALA A 27 8.39 10.63 -8.18
CA ALA A 27 9.01 9.96 -9.34
C ALA A 27 10.49 10.35 -9.57
N ALA A 28 11.03 11.31 -8.85
CA ALA A 28 12.43 11.70 -8.88
C ALA A 28 13.27 10.89 -7.88
N SER A 29 14.59 11.11 -7.87
CA SER A 29 15.53 10.49 -6.94
C SER A 29 16.35 11.57 -6.20
N PRO A 30 16.34 11.59 -4.85
CA PRO A 30 15.42 10.88 -3.96
C PRO A 30 13.98 11.36 -4.13
N GLY A 31 13.00 10.43 -4.00
CA GLY A 31 11.58 10.75 -4.11
C GLY A 31 11.07 11.62 -2.96
N SER A 32 10.10 12.50 -3.23
CA SER A 32 9.48 13.35 -2.21
C SER A 32 8.02 13.65 -2.52
N GLY A 33 7.18 13.58 -1.50
CA GLY A 33 5.78 14.02 -1.59
C GLY A 33 5.58 15.54 -1.41
N SER A 34 6.64 16.30 -1.11
CA SER A 34 6.56 17.72 -0.80
C SER A 34 7.02 18.66 -1.92
N ASP A 35 7.29 18.12 -3.09
CA ASP A 35 7.92 18.86 -4.20
C ASP A 35 7.22 18.55 -5.51
N CYS A 36 7.62 19.23 -6.58
CA CYS A 36 7.03 19.12 -7.90
C CYS A 36 8.02 18.58 -8.95
N ALA A 37 7.46 18.10 -10.06
CA ALA A 37 8.19 17.71 -11.24
C ALA A 37 7.54 18.30 -12.49
N MET A 38 8.30 18.45 -13.56
CA MET A 38 7.86 18.99 -14.83
C MET A 38 8.15 18.03 -15.97
N GLY A 39 7.18 17.85 -16.86
CA GLY A 39 7.33 17.15 -18.13
C GLY A 39 7.33 18.13 -19.29
N ILE A 40 8.34 18.06 -20.14
CA ILE A 40 8.48 18.89 -21.33
C ILE A 40 8.21 18.02 -22.54
N LEU A 41 7.01 18.16 -23.13
CA LEU A 41 6.62 17.43 -24.34
C LEU A 41 7.33 18.02 -25.55
N ARG A 42 7.86 17.14 -26.39
CA ARG A 42 8.46 17.41 -27.69
C ARG A 42 7.69 16.64 -28.78
N GLU A 43 8.09 16.75 -30.01
CA GLU A 43 7.44 16.09 -31.14
C GLU A 43 7.51 14.55 -31.04
N ASP A 44 8.66 14.00 -30.66
CA ASP A 44 8.95 12.56 -30.63
C ASP A 44 9.44 12.05 -29.27
N SER A 45 9.39 12.88 -28.24
CA SER A 45 9.85 12.57 -26.89
C SER A 45 9.17 13.43 -25.82
N PHE A 46 9.45 13.13 -24.57
CA PHE A 46 9.27 14.08 -23.48
C PHE A 46 10.48 14.02 -22.53
N VAL A 47 10.72 15.13 -21.83
CA VAL A 47 11.80 15.23 -20.85
C VAL A 47 11.19 15.42 -19.47
N LEU A 48 11.66 14.64 -18.51
CA LEU A 48 11.31 14.75 -17.09
C LEU A 48 12.38 15.58 -16.37
N LYS A 49 11.93 16.55 -15.58
CA LYS A 49 12.78 17.43 -14.79
C LYS A 49 12.22 17.62 -13.39
N ALA A 50 13.04 17.39 -12.36
CA ALA A 50 12.74 17.83 -11.01
C ALA A 50 12.88 19.37 -10.91
N LEU A 51 12.07 20.02 -10.07
CA LEU A 51 12.13 21.46 -9.89
C LEU A 51 13.04 21.87 -8.73
N SER A 52 13.45 20.93 -7.90
CA SER A 52 14.38 21.13 -6.79
C SER A 52 15.79 20.69 -7.19
N ASP A 53 16.80 21.44 -6.78
CA ASP A 53 18.21 21.18 -7.13
C ASP A 53 18.80 19.96 -6.41
N ASP A 54 18.18 19.52 -5.31
CA ASP A 54 18.59 18.33 -4.54
C ASP A 54 18.01 17.01 -5.09
N ARG A 55 17.27 17.07 -6.20
CA ARG A 55 16.60 15.91 -6.84
C ARG A 55 16.91 15.86 -8.32
N LYS A 56 16.86 14.64 -8.85
CA LYS A 56 17.04 14.39 -10.28
C LYS A 56 16.15 13.23 -10.74
N PHE A 57 15.81 13.21 -11.99
CA PHE A 57 15.32 12.00 -12.62
C PHE A 57 16.50 11.12 -13.04
N THR A 58 16.34 9.81 -12.84
CA THR A 58 17.19 8.77 -13.37
C THR A 58 16.39 7.85 -14.28
N ALA A 59 17.04 7.09 -15.15
CA ALA A 59 16.36 6.10 -15.97
C ALA A 59 15.56 5.12 -15.12
N GLU A 60 16.13 4.67 -13.99
CA GLU A 60 15.45 3.77 -13.05
C GLU A 60 14.24 4.42 -12.40
N SER A 61 14.35 5.68 -11.93
CA SER A 61 13.23 6.33 -11.27
C SER A 61 12.05 6.57 -12.22
N ALA A 62 12.33 6.97 -13.45
CA ALA A 62 11.33 7.15 -14.49
C ALA A 62 10.68 5.82 -14.90
N ALA A 63 11.49 4.77 -15.09
CA ALA A 63 10.99 3.43 -15.41
C ALA A 63 10.16 2.84 -14.26
N ALA A 64 10.60 2.98 -13.02
CA ALA A 64 9.85 2.52 -11.84
C ALA A 64 8.45 3.14 -11.79
N HIS A 65 8.32 4.46 -12.04
CA HIS A 65 7.02 5.14 -12.06
C HIS A 65 6.20 4.90 -13.33
N THR A 66 6.81 4.41 -14.38
CA THR A 66 6.09 3.88 -15.54
C THR A 66 5.39 2.56 -15.19
N LEU A 67 6.07 1.68 -14.46
CA LEU A 67 5.72 0.26 -14.32
C LEU A 67 5.02 -0.12 -13.01
N TYR A 68 5.03 0.76 -11.99
CA TYR A 68 4.43 0.41 -10.71
C TYR A 68 2.93 0.08 -10.84
N GLU A 69 2.44 -0.85 -10.04
CA GLU A 69 1.05 -1.35 -10.07
C GLU A 69 0.62 -1.96 -11.42
N LYS A 70 1.55 -2.42 -12.24
CA LYS A 70 1.25 -3.03 -13.54
C LYS A 70 1.73 -4.48 -13.60
N SER A 71 0.86 -5.34 -14.09
CA SER A 71 1.16 -6.77 -14.31
C SER A 71 1.89 -7.03 -15.63
N ASP A 72 1.67 -6.18 -16.64
CA ASP A 72 2.37 -6.22 -17.93
C ASP A 72 3.23 -4.97 -18.07
N PRO A 73 4.58 -5.11 -18.16
CA PRO A 73 5.48 -3.97 -18.28
C PRO A 73 5.47 -3.30 -19.66
N TYR A 74 4.91 -3.95 -20.66
CA TYR A 74 4.92 -3.46 -22.04
C TYR A 74 3.59 -2.87 -22.49
N HIS A 75 2.47 -3.31 -21.91
CA HIS A 75 1.14 -2.90 -22.33
C HIS A 75 0.32 -2.44 -21.15
N LEU A 76 0.17 -1.12 -21.00
CA LEU A 76 -0.56 -0.52 -19.91
C LEU A 76 -1.98 -0.15 -20.36
N PRO A 77 -3.02 -0.93 -19.98
CA PRO A 77 -4.39 -0.62 -20.37
C PRO A 77 -4.90 0.65 -19.66
N GLY A 78 -5.63 1.46 -20.41
CA GLY A 78 -6.29 2.67 -19.97
C GLY A 78 -7.70 2.82 -20.55
N PRO A 79 -8.46 3.86 -20.17
CA PRO A 79 -9.88 4.03 -20.55
C PRO A 79 -10.10 4.20 -22.02
N GLY A 80 -9.46 4.03 -22.94
CA GLY A 80 -9.76 4.18 -24.40
C GLY A 80 -8.58 3.73 -25.22
N GLY A 81 -7.68 2.96 -24.61
CA GLY A 81 -6.54 2.40 -25.31
C GLY A 81 -5.54 1.73 -24.40
N ILE A 82 -4.50 1.29 -25.03
CA ILE A 82 -3.34 0.66 -24.40
C ILE A 82 -2.14 1.57 -24.67
N LEU A 83 -1.39 1.91 -23.63
CA LEU A 83 -0.09 2.51 -23.76
C LEU A 83 0.91 1.39 -24.03
N ASP A 84 1.42 1.34 -25.25
CA ASP A 84 2.43 0.39 -25.69
C ASP A 84 3.82 0.96 -25.45
N LEU A 85 4.61 0.27 -24.66
CA LEU A 85 5.96 0.65 -24.23
C LEU A 85 7.04 -0.27 -24.79
N THR A 86 6.71 -1.15 -25.75
CA THR A 86 7.66 -2.13 -26.31
C THR A 86 8.92 -1.50 -26.91
N GLU A 87 8.80 -0.29 -27.46
CA GLU A 87 9.91 0.49 -28.02
C GLU A 87 10.35 1.65 -27.09
N CYS A 88 9.87 1.67 -25.85
CA CYS A 88 10.15 2.76 -24.92
C CYS A 88 11.62 2.75 -24.49
N THR A 89 12.24 3.93 -24.50
CA THR A 89 13.61 4.14 -24.02
C THR A 89 13.67 5.27 -23.03
N PHE A 90 14.56 5.15 -22.04
CA PHE A 90 14.85 6.15 -21.02
C PHE A 90 16.32 6.55 -21.13
N THR A 91 16.60 7.80 -21.44
CA THR A 91 17.96 8.31 -21.62
C THR A 91 18.25 9.45 -20.67
N GLU A 92 19.23 9.29 -19.80
CA GLU A 92 19.73 10.37 -18.94
C GLU A 92 20.50 11.39 -19.76
N LEU A 93 20.16 12.69 -19.59
CA LEU A 93 20.80 13.77 -20.34
C LEU A 93 22.03 14.36 -19.64
N GLY A 94 22.39 13.83 -18.44
CA GLY A 94 23.58 14.24 -17.69
C GLY A 94 23.39 15.47 -16.79
N ASP A 95 22.24 16.15 -16.87
CA ASP A 95 21.88 17.34 -16.09
C ASP A 95 20.78 17.04 -15.03
N GLY A 96 20.57 15.78 -14.70
CA GLY A 96 19.52 15.36 -13.77
C GLY A 96 18.13 15.27 -14.40
N THR A 97 18.06 15.29 -15.74
CA THR A 97 16.84 15.09 -16.51
C THR A 97 16.88 13.77 -17.29
N VAL A 98 15.70 13.24 -17.64
CA VAL A 98 15.56 12.01 -18.43
C VAL A 98 14.68 12.28 -19.62
N GLU A 99 15.16 11.94 -20.81
CA GLU A 99 14.37 11.90 -22.03
C GLU A 99 13.74 10.53 -22.23
N VAL A 100 12.45 10.51 -22.55
CA VAL A 100 11.67 9.28 -22.81
C VAL A 100 11.12 9.33 -24.23
N ARG A 101 11.30 8.23 -24.97
CA ARG A 101 10.87 8.06 -26.37
C ARG A 101 10.15 6.73 -26.57
N GLY A 102 9.45 6.59 -27.70
CA GLY A 102 8.94 5.31 -28.19
C GLY A 102 7.64 4.85 -27.60
N SER A 103 7.01 5.60 -26.69
CA SER A 103 5.67 5.28 -26.16
C SER A 103 4.60 5.51 -27.23
N LYS A 104 3.72 4.52 -27.42
CA LYS A 104 2.64 4.57 -28.42
C LYS A 104 1.29 4.39 -27.75
N HIS A 105 0.24 4.97 -28.32
CA HIS A 105 -1.14 4.74 -27.89
C HIS A 105 -1.92 3.92 -28.92
N VAL A 106 -2.35 2.74 -28.51
CA VAL A 106 -3.21 1.85 -29.32
C VAL A 106 -4.67 2.03 -28.87
N HIS A 107 -5.51 2.56 -29.75
CA HIS A 107 -6.91 2.82 -29.44
C HIS A 107 -7.71 1.53 -29.24
N THR A 108 -8.51 1.49 -28.20
CA THR A 108 -9.50 0.43 -27.92
C THR A 108 -10.87 1.06 -27.60
N PRO A 109 -11.96 0.27 -27.66
CA PRO A 109 -13.24 0.75 -27.17
C PRO A 109 -13.14 1.32 -25.75
N TYR A 110 -13.81 2.46 -25.50
CA TYR A 110 -13.74 3.15 -24.23
C TYR A 110 -14.39 2.32 -23.11
N LYS A 111 -13.67 2.12 -22.04
CA LYS A 111 -14.13 1.41 -20.84
C LYS A 111 -13.79 2.20 -19.60
N VAL A 112 -14.61 2.07 -18.59
CA VAL A 112 -14.31 2.54 -17.23
C VAL A 112 -14.16 1.36 -16.30
N LYS A 113 -13.30 1.51 -15.32
CA LYS A 113 -13.14 0.56 -14.24
C LYS A 113 -14.11 0.93 -13.13
N LEU A 114 -14.97 -0.02 -12.77
CA LEU A 114 -15.81 0.07 -11.59
C LEU A 114 -15.13 -0.71 -10.48
N GLU A 115 -14.91 -0.07 -9.36
CA GLU A 115 -14.35 -0.65 -8.15
C GLU A 115 -15.26 -0.38 -6.97
N GLY A 116 -15.37 -1.33 -6.10
CA GLY A 116 -16.17 -1.21 -4.89
C GLY A 116 -15.60 -2.02 -3.74
N SER A 117 -15.90 -1.60 -2.54
CA SER A 117 -15.58 -2.30 -1.30
C SER A 117 -16.85 -2.76 -0.58
N ALA A 118 -16.74 -3.86 0.14
CA ALA A 118 -17.80 -4.37 1.00
C ALA A 118 -17.29 -4.51 2.44
N PRO A 119 -18.13 -4.24 3.47
CA PRO A 119 -17.74 -4.46 4.85
C PRO A 119 -17.64 -5.95 5.15
N VAL A 120 -16.56 -6.36 5.83
CA VAL A 120 -16.29 -7.76 6.21
C VAL A 120 -16.33 -8.00 7.72
N GLY A 121 -16.39 -6.94 8.50
CA GLY A 121 -16.44 -7.03 9.96
C GLY A 121 -15.94 -5.77 10.65
N TYR A 122 -15.58 -5.94 11.91
CA TYR A 122 -15.11 -4.88 12.79
C TYR A 122 -13.76 -5.24 13.39
N ARG A 123 -12.91 -4.26 13.55
CA ARG A 123 -11.54 -4.42 14.06
C ARG A 123 -11.40 -3.80 15.43
N THR A 124 -10.72 -4.54 16.33
CA THR A 124 -10.15 -4.01 17.57
C THR A 124 -8.67 -4.34 17.61
N ILE A 125 -7.86 -3.41 18.07
CA ILE A 125 -6.40 -3.58 18.20
C ILE A 125 -5.96 -3.31 19.62
N SER A 126 -4.89 -3.99 20.06
CA SER A 126 -4.16 -3.66 21.27
C SER A 126 -2.66 -3.64 20.97
N ILE A 127 -1.96 -2.64 21.49
CA ILE A 127 -0.52 -2.46 21.26
C ILE A 127 0.21 -2.65 22.58
N ALA A 128 1.25 -3.48 22.55
CA ALA A 128 2.11 -3.74 23.70
C ALA A 128 3.57 -3.87 23.31
N GLY A 129 4.47 -3.66 24.25
CA GLY A 129 5.89 -3.95 24.10
C GLY A 129 6.36 -5.01 25.10
N THR A 130 7.45 -5.73 24.77
CA THR A 130 8.15 -6.59 25.71
C THR A 130 9.65 -6.44 25.58
N ARG A 131 10.35 -6.52 26.72
CA ARG A 131 11.81 -6.53 26.80
C ARG A 131 12.39 -7.78 27.44
N ASP A 132 11.56 -8.70 27.88
CA ASP A 132 12.03 -9.97 28.45
C ASP A 132 12.73 -10.81 27.38
N PRO A 133 14.04 -11.08 27.50
CA PRO A 133 14.78 -11.85 26.51
C PRO A 133 14.26 -13.29 26.33
N ILE A 134 13.68 -13.88 27.37
CA ILE A 134 13.08 -15.21 27.28
C ILE A 134 11.79 -15.14 26.45
N MET A 135 10.92 -14.18 26.74
CA MET A 135 9.72 -13.96 25.95
C MET A 135 10.05 -13.63 24.49
N ILE A 136 11.05 -12.79 24.24
CA ILE A 136 11.49 -12.43 22.88
C ILE A 136 11.94 -13.68 22.10
N SER A 137 12.78 -14.52 22.72
CA SER A 137 13.31 -15.73 22.05
C SER A 137 12.25 -16.81 21.81
N THR A 138 11.17 -16.82 22.58
CA THR A 138 10.11 -17.84 22.53
C THR A 138 8.76 -17.30 22.08
N ILE A 139 8.71 -16.09 21.54
CA ILE A 139 7.46 -15.37 21.25
C ILE A 139 6.52 -16.14 20.32
N ASP A 140 7.02 -16.85 19.32
CA ASP A 140 6.18 -17.61 18.39
C ASP A 140 5.42 -18.73 19.11
N SER A 141 6.11 -19.50 19.97
CA SER A 141 5.47 -20.57 20.75
C SER A 141 4.47 -20.02 21.76
N ILE A 142 4.76 -18.85 22.35
CA ILE A 142 3.84 -18.15 23.25
C ILE A 142 2.57 -17.72 22.50
N ILE A 143 2.71 -17.13 21.32
CA ILE A 143 1.58 -16.70 20.49
C ILE A 143 0.69 -17.89 20.13
N GLU A 144 1.26 -18.98 19.66
CA GLU A 144 0.48 -20.16 19.31
C GLU A 144 -0.27 -20.75 20.53
N ALA A 145 0.37 -20.78 21.68
CA ALA A 145 -0.27 -21.21 22.90
C ALA A 145 -1.39 -20.26 23.38
N VAL A 146 -1.19 -18.94 23.23
CA VAL A 146 -2.21 -17.93 23.52
C VAL A 146 -3.41 -18.09 22.57
N LYS A 147 -3.17 -18.25 21.26
CA LYS A 147 -4.24 -18.49 20.29
C LYS A 147 -5.05 -19.75 20.63
N ALA A 148 -4.35 -20.84 20.93
CA ALA A 148 -5.00 -22.10 21.33
C ALA A 148 -5.84 -21.92 22.60
N ARG A 149 -5.32 -21.20 23.61
CA ARG A 149 -6.04 -20.92 24.85
C ARG A 149 -7.28 -20.07 24.63
N VAL A 150 -7.17 -19.02 23.82
CA VAL A 150 -8.29 -18.13 23.46
C VAL A 150 -9.37 -18.93 22.71
N ALA A 151 -8.99 -19.74 21.73
CA ALA A 151 -9.90 -20.61 21.00
C ALA A 151 -10.64 -21.59 21.93
N LEU A 152 -9.93 -22.19 22.89
CA LEU A 152 -10.54 -23.11 23.88
C LEU A 152 -11.58 -22.41 24.76
N ILE A 153 -11.31 -21.15 25.17
CA ILE A 153 -12.23 -20.39 26.04
C ILE A 153 -13.47 -19.94 25.27
N LEU A 154 -13.30 -19.50 24.03
CA LEU A 154 -14.39 -18.95 23.23
C LEU A 154 -15.23 -20.01 22.53
N GLY A 155 -14.68 -21.21 22.31
CA GLY A 155 -15.32 -22.27 21.55
C GLY A 155 -15.52 -21.89 20.07
N ASP A 156 -16.28 -22.75 19.35
CA ASP A 156 -16.52 -22.57 17.90
C ASP A 156 -17.47 -21.41 17.56
N GLU A 157 -18.14 -20.84 18.54
CA GLU A 157 -19.09 -19.73 18.33
C GLU A 157 -18.41 -18.39 18.06
N ALA A 158 -17.16 -18.23 18.47
CA ALA A 158 -16.41 -17.01 18.23
C ALA A 158 -15.81 -17.02 16.82
N LYS A 159 -16.60 -16.63 15.83
CA LYS A 159 -16.14 -16.40 14.44
C LYS A 159 -15.26 -15.15 14.38
N ALA A 160 -14.15 -15.15 15.12
CA ALA A 160 -13.19 -14.06 15.15
C ALA A 160 -11.82 -14.54 14.65
N GLN A 161 -11.15 -13.68 13.92
CA GLN A 161 -9.76 -13.90 13.48
C GLN A 161 -8.83 -13.10 14.38
N VAL A 162 -7.78 -13.74 14.89
CA VAL A 162 -6.78 -13.11 15.75
C VAL A 162 -5.44 -13.10 15.04
N PHE A 163 -4.91 -11.92 14.82
CA PHE A 163 -3.60 -11.70 14.20
C PHE A 163 -2.63 -11.10 15.20
N PHE A 164 -1.36 -11.42 15.02
CA PHE A 164 -0.25 -10.83 15.76
C PHE A 164 0.76 -10.28 14.77
N HIS A 165 1.09 -8.99 14.91
CA HIS A 165 2.16 -8.35 14.16
C HIS A 165 3.31 -8.08 15.12
N ILE A 166 4.46 -8.70 14.90
CA ILE A 166 5.60 -8.65 15.82
C ILE A 166 6.70 -7.78 15.21
N TYR A 167 6.63 -6.49 15.51
CA TYR A 167 7.67 -5.55 15.10
C TYR A 167 8.95 -5.78 15.90
N GLY A 168 10.10 -5.70 15.21
CA GLY A 168 11.39 -6.13 15.73
C GLY A 168 11.74 -7.59 15.38
N LYS A 169 10.81 -8.32 14.74
CA LYS A 169 11.03 -9.69 14.23
C LYS A 169 10.57 -9.82 12.79
N ASN A 170 9.29 -10.03 12.57
CA ASN A 170 8.72 -10.28 11.25
C ASN A 170 7.43 -9.50 10.95
N GLY A 171 7.15 -8.48 11.72
CA GLY A 171 5.91 -7.68 11.62
C GLY A 171 5.73 -6.96 10.29
N VAL A 172 6.80 -6.74 9.52
CA VAL A 172 6.75 -6.06 8.21
C VAL A 172 6.61 -7.08 7.07
N MET A 173 7.52 -8.06 7.00
CA MET A 173 7.59 -8.99 5.86
C MET A 173 6.96 -10.36 6.14
N GLY A 174 6.54 -10.62 7.38
CA GLY A 174 5.94 -11.90 7.76
C GLY A 174 6.86 -13.09 7.47
N GLY A 175 6.34 -14.12 6.80
CA GLY A 175 7.10 -15.30 6.42
C GLY A 175 8.20 -15.08 5.37
N LEU A 176 8.19 -13.91 4.69
CA LEU A 176 9.19 -13.53 3.69
C LEU A 176 10.41 -12.82 4.29
N GLU A 177 10.46 -12.60 5.62
CA GLU A 177 11.59 -11.98 6.30
C GLU A 177 12.87 -12.80 6.04
N PRO A 178 13.92 -12.20 5.41
CA PRO A 178 15.15 -12.93 5.08
C PRO A 178 16.10 -13.05 6.26
N LEU A 179 16.07 -12.11 7.23
CA LEU A 179 17.00 -12.06 8.37
C LEU A 179 16.38 -12.72 9.62
N LYS A 180 16.24 -14.04 9.59
CA LYS A 180 15.53 -14.80 10.64
C LYS A 180 16.28 -14.88 11.98
N ASP A 181 17.59 -14.71 11.96
CA ASP A 181 18.45 -14.86 13.13
C ASP A 181 18.76 -13.54 13.87
N THR A 182 18.16 -12.42 13.42
CA THR A 182 18.34 -11.14 14.09
C THR A 182 17.53 -11.09 15.38
N THR A 183 18.22 -10.84 16.51
CA THR A 183 17.57 -10.71 17.81
C THR A 183 17.40 -9.23 18.16
N ALA A 184 16.15 -8.79 18.28
CA ALA A 184 15.83 -7.46 18.79
C ALA A 184 15.99 -7.41 20.32
N HIS A 185 16.34 -6.23 20.86
CA HIS A 185 16.37 -6.02 22.31
C HIS A 185 14.98 -5.79 22.93
N GLU A 186 13.99 -5.46 22.11
CA GLU A 186 12.57 -5.35 22.48
C GLU A 186 11.69 -5.69 21.27
N LEU A 187 10.45 -6.10 21.52
CA LEU A 187 9.44 -6.32 20.48
C LEU A 187 8.24 -5.42 20.71
N GLY A 188 7.74 -4.85 19.60
CA GLY A 188 6.41 -4.27 19.53
C GLY A 188 5.40 -5.33 19.09
N ILE A 189 4.35 -5.53 19.86
CA ILE A 189 3.30 -6.53 19.61
C ILE A 189 2.00 -5.80 19.32
N VAL A 190 1.47 -5.96 18.12
CA VAL A 190 0.12 -5.52 17.78
C VAL A 190 -0.78 -6.74 17.73
N ILE A 191 -1.75 -6.80 18.63
CA ILE A 191 -2.84 -7.77 18.61
C ILE A 191 -3.96 -7.14 17.79
N GLU A 192 -4.36 -7.80 16.71
CA GLU A 192 -5.46 -7.39 15.86
C GLU A 192 -6.54 -8.46 15.88
N VAL A 193 -7.77 -8.05 16.12
CA VAL A 193 -8.93 -8.94 16.09
C VAL A 193 -9.95 -8.41 15.10
N LEU A 194 -10.38 -9.28 14.21
CA LEU A 194 -11.47 -9.05 13.27
C LEU A 194 -12.64 -9.97 13.58
N ALA A 195 -13.83 -9.41 13.80
CA ALA A 195 -15.04 -10.16 14.11
C ALA A 195 -16.28 -9.57 13.41
N GLN A 196 -17.40 -10.28 13.47
CA GLN A 196 -18.64 -9.86 12.80
C GLN A 196 -19.29 -8.63 13.46
N THR A 197 -19.03 -8.40 14.74
CA THR A 197 -19.49 -7.22 15.46
C THR A 197 -18.34 -6.55 16.23
N GLN A 198 -18.47 -5.26 16.49
CA GLN A 198 -17.48 -4.53 17.28
C GLN A 198 -17.36 -5.08 18.71
N GLU A 199 -18.47 -5.49 19.30
CA GLU A 199 -18.51 -6.07 20.65
C GLU A 199 -17.72 -7.39 20.71
N GLN A 200 -17.91 -8.27 19.72
CA GLN A 200 -17.11 -9.52 19.61
C GLN A 200 -15.62 -9.20 19.43
N ALA A 201 -15.29 -8.26 18.54
CA ALA A 201 -13.89 -7.85 18.33
C ALA A 201 -13.25 -7.33 19.62
N ASN A 202 -13.98 -6.51 20.40
CA ASN A 202 -13.51 -6.00 21.68
C ASN A 202 -13.29 -7.13 22.70
N THR A 203 -14.27 -8.03 22.83
CA THR A 203 -14.22 -9.14 23.79
C THR A 203 -13.04 -10.07 23.51
N VAL A 204 -12.87 -10.46 22.23
CA VAL A 204 -11.79 -11.36 21.83
C VAL A 204 -10.43 -10.67 21.97
N CYS A 205 -10.32 -9.40 21.61
CA CYS A 205 -9.08 -8.63 21.78
C CYS A 205 -8.67 -8.52 23.24
N SER A 206 -9.61 -8.17 24.11
CA SER A 206 -9.37 -8.05 25.56
C SER A 206 -8.95 -9.39 26.17
N LEU A 207 -9.63 -10.49 25.80
CA LEU A 207 -9.26 -11.83 26.24
C LEU A 207 -7.86 -12.22 25.76
N THR A 208 -7.56 -11.97 24.49
CA THR A 208 -6.25 -12.30 23.89
C THR A 208 -5.12 -11.51 24.57
N ARG A 209 -5.31 -10.20 24.75
CA ARG A 209 -4.36 -9.31 25.43
C ARG A 209 -4.13 -9.76 26.88
N SER A 210 -5.20 -10.05 27.61
CA SER A 210 -5.11 -10.48 29.01
C SER A 210 -4.41 -11.85 29.12
N THR A 211 -4.72 -12.76 28.22
CA THR A 211 -4.08 -14.09 28.17
C THR A 211 -2.58 -13.95 27.90
N LEU A 212 -2.18 -13.12 26.93
CA LEU A 212 -0.76 -12.86 26.62
C LEU A 212 -0.03 -12.18 27.79
N LEU A 213 -0.64 -11.17 28.39
CA LEU A 213 -0.09 -10.42 29.53
C LEU A 213 0.27 -11.34 30.70
N HIS A 214 -0.56 -12.33 30.97
CA HIS A 214 -0.40 -13.23 32.12
C HIS A 214 0.14 -14.61 31.72
N TYR A 215 0.49 -14.82 30.47
CA TYR A 215 0.96 -16.13 30.01
C TYR A 215 2.24 -16.55 30.75
N GLY A 216 2.22 -17.76 31.32
CA GLY A 216 3.37 -18.34 31.99
C GLY A 216 4.26 -19.10 31.03
N TYR A 217 5.55 -18.83 31.06
CA TYR A 217 6.57 -19.56 30.28
C TYR A 217 7.76 -19.93 31.17
N PRO A 218 8.55 -20.94 30.83
CA PRO A 218 9.73 -21.33 31.61
C PRO A 218 10.70 -20.17 31.77
N GLY A 219 11.16 -19.94 33.01
CA GLY A 219 12.08 -18.82 33.31
C GLY A 219 11.45 -17.47 33.51
N ARG A 220 10.12 -17.35 33.40
CA ARG A 220 9.41 -16.11 33.76
C ARG A 220 9.59 -15.81 35.25
N VAL A 221 10.14 -14.62 35.56
CA VAL A 221 10.40 -14.17 36.93
C VAL A 221 9.31 -13.24 37.46
N ALA A 222 8.73 -12.41 36.60
CA ALA A 222 7.74 -11.43 37.01
C ALA A 222 6.42 -12.10 37.42
N THR A 223 5.86 -11.69 38.54
CA THR A 223 4.50 -12.08 39.00
C THR A 223 3.43 -11.17 38.39
N ALA A 224 3.78 -9.94 38.02
CA ALA A 224 2.96 -9.04 37.22
C ALA A 224 3.00 -9.40 35.72
N GLY A 225 2.29 -8.67 34.88
CA GLY A 225 2.34 -8.87 33.44
C GLY A 225 3.71 -8.53 32.83
N ASN A 226 4.06 -9.17 31.71
CA ASN A 226 5.31 -8.96 31.00
C ASN A 226 5.19 -8.02 29.79
N LEU A 227 4.05 -7.35 29.67
CA LEU A 227 3.78 -6.40 28.58
C LEU A 227 3.76 -4.97 29.10
N ALA A 228 4.36 -4.08 28.32
CA ALA A 228 4.25 -2.63 28.54
C ALA A 228 3.23 -2.06 27.56
N PHE A 229 2.20 -1.41 28.07
CA PHE A 229 1.18 -0.75 27.25
C PHE A 229 1.51 0.74 27.12
N PRO A 230 1.49 1.31 25.90
CA PRO A 230 1.85 2.72 25.70
C PRO A 230 0.77 3.68 26.23
N PHE A 231 -0.48 3.21 26.39
CA PHE A 231 -1.60 4.02 26.86
C PHE A 231 -2.70 3.15 27.50
N SER A 232 -3.65 3.83 28.18
CA SER A 232 -4.87 3.23 28.74
C SER A 232 -6.08 4.06 28.33
N PRO A 233 -7.21 3.45 27.90
CA PRO A 233 -7.42 1.99 27.71
C PRO A 233 -6.55 1.41 26.60
N SER A 234 -6.10 0.16 26.77
CA SER A 234 -5.15 -0.49 25.88
C SER A 234 -5.79 -1.08 24.61
N ASP A 235 -7.09 -1.29 24.62
CA ASP A 235 -7.84 -1.85 23.50
C ASP A 235 -8.55 -0.72 22.75
N VAL A 236 -8.29 -0.60 21.45
CA VAL A 236 -8.78 0.49 20.61
C VAL A 236 -9.68 -0.06 19.52
N GLN A 237 -10.91 0.46 19.45
CA GLN A 237 -11.83 0.15 18.36
C GLN A 237 -11.34 0.85 17.07
N ALA A 238 -10.96 0.05 16.08
CA ALA A 238 -10.53 0.57 14.78
C ALA A 238 -11.68 0.64 13.75
N GLY A 239 -12.88 0.23 14.15
CA GLY A 239 -14.09 0.36 13.35
C GLY A 239 -14.28 -0.71 12.26
N THR A 240 -15.07 -0.37 11.27
CA THR A 240 -15.44 -1.27 10.17
C THR A 240 -14.25 -1.57 9.26
N VAL A 241 -14.09 -2.83 8.90
CA VAL A 241 -13.10 -3.30 7.92
C VAL A 241 -13.78 -3.59 6.61
N TYR A 242 -13.14 -3.20 5.52
CA TYR A 242 -13.64 -3.40 4.17
C TYR A 242 -12.67 -4.28 3.38
N GLU A 243 -13.20 -5.06 2.47
CA GLU A 243 -12.42 -5.74 1.43
C GLU A 243 -12.78 -5.20 0.04
N PHE A 244 -11.89 -5.42 -0.90
CA PHE A 244 -12.14 -5.12 -2.31
C PHE A 244 -13.09 -6.17 -2.88
N ALA A 245 -14.33 -5.78 -3.18
CA ALA A 245 -15.42 -6.71 -3.49
C ALA A 245 -15.91 -6.64 -4.94
N LEU A 246 -15.62 -5.54 -5.64
CA LEU A 246 -16.09 -5.33 -7.02
C LEU A 246 -14.94 -4.81 -7.89
N TYR A 247 -14.69 -5.55 -8.97
CA TYR A 247 -13.86 -5.09 -10.08
C TYR A 247 -14.58 -5.42 -11.39
N HIS A 248 -14.93 -4.41 -12.19
CA HIS A 248 -15.59 -4.60 -13.46
C HIS A 248 -15.15 -3.55 -14.49
N LEU A 249 -14.85 -4.01 -15.72
CA LEU A 249 -14.59 -3.11 -16.84
C LEU A 249 -15.86 -2.94 -17.67
N MET A 250 -16.51 -1.78 -17.57
CA MET A 250 -17.76 -1.48 -18.23
C MET A 250 -17.51 -0.65 -19.50
N PRO A 251 -17.91 -1.13 -20.69
CA PRO A 251 -17.92 -0.31 -21.91
C PRO A 251 -18.90 0.85 -21.75
N ILE A 252 -18.48 2.05 -22.14
CA ILE A 252 -19.32 3.25 -22.09
C ILE A 252 -19.14 4.12 -23.35
N ALA A 253 -20.14 4.97 -23.62
CA ALA A 253 -20.00 6.09 -24.52
C ALA A 253 -19.59 7.34 -23.70
N PRO A 254 -18.35 7.84 -23.82
CA PRO A 254 -17.81 8.87 -22.92
C PRO A 254 -18.68 10.14 -22.85
N ASN A 255 -19.22 10.57 -24.00
CA ASN A 255 -19.98 11.80 -24.07
C ASN A 255 -21.34 11.75 -23.34
N THR A 256 -21.90 10.56 -23.13
CA THR A 256 -23.14 10.35 -22.38
C THR A 256 -22.92 10.05 -20.92
N ALA A 257 -21.86 9.28 -20.63
CA ALA A 257 -21.53 8.87 -19.25
C ALA A 257 -20.91 10.01 -18.43
N PHE A 258 -20.16 10.91 -19.09
CA PHE A 258 -19.50 12.05 -18.44
C PHE A 258 -19.89 13.35 -19.16
N PRO A 259 -21.09 13.90 -18.91
CA PRO A 259 -21.50 15.17 -19.51
C PRO A 259 -20.61 16.30 -18.99
N PHE A 260 -20.19 17.18 -19.87
CA PHE A 260 -19.38 18.36 -19.53
C PHE A 260 -19.98 19.61 -20.15
N ARG A 261 -19.75 20.73 -19.49
CA ARG A 261 -20.08 22.06 -19.98
C ARG A 261 -18.81 22.87 -20.15
N MET A 262 -18.65 23.50 -21.30
CA MET A 262 -17.58 24.47 -21.51
C MET A 262 -18.11 25.88 -21.22
N GLU A 263 -17.37 26.64 -20.42
CA GLU A 263 -17.63 28.05 -20.16
C GLU A 263 -16.44 28.86 -20.68
N GLN A 264 -16.75 29.95 -21.38
CA GLN A 264 -15.72 30.89 -21.79
C GLN A 264 -15.45 31.83 -20.63
N VAL A 265 -14.20 31.83 -20.15
CA VAL A 265 -13.74 32.79 -19.16
C VAL A 265 -13.17 33.98 -19.93
N GLY A 266 -13.76 35.16 -19.72
CA GLY A 266 -13.33 36.41 -20.34
C GLY A 266 -12.03 36.98 -19.80
#